data_e4f7a5407b803bde06698a07892882cd
#
_entry.id   e4f7a5407b803bde06698a07892882cd
#
_cell.length_a   1.000
_cell.length_b   1.000
_cell.length_c   1.000
_cell.angle_alpha   90.00
_cell.angle_beta   90.00
_cell.angle_gamma   90.00
#
_symmetry.space_group_name_H-M   'P 1'
#
loop_
_entity.id
_entity.type
_entity.pdbx_description
1 polymer ?
#
loop_
_entity_poly.entity_id
_entity_poly.type
_entity_poly.pdbx_seq_one_letter_code
_entity_poly.pdbx_strand_id
1 'polypeptide(L)'
;MVAAAYKLFCARGYSVPLTDIAAEAGVAVQTLYFTFHTKIALLSAVLETAVLGEGETRAPHEREWFDELKAEPDPRKALRHMVDGTRAIYPRVAPLLDTMRSGDEEVQALWRHSEELRVDGYRTVVDELAKKGPFRDGMDAAEAVDVLLTLLSPDVYLLLAKDRGWSAERWRQWITTTLTEALYGPGAP
;
A
#
# COMPACT_ATOMS: atom_id res chain seq x y z
N MET A 1 -17.50 -2.37 -12.42
CA MET A 1 -16.39 -2.59 -13.37
C MET A 1 -15.07 -2.78 -12.64
N VAL A 2 -14.59 -1.82 -11.82
CA VAL A 2 -13.31 -1.94 -11.10
C VAL A 2 -13.25 -3.16 -10.18
N ALA A 3 -14.30 -3.45 -9.40
CA ALA A 3 -14.35 -4.63 -8.52
C ALA A 3 -14.29 -5.97 -9.30
N ALA A 4 -14.95 -6.06 -10.46
CA ALA A 4 -14.88 -7.24 -11.32
C ALA A 4 -13.47 -7.41 -11.92
N ALA A 5 -12.85 -6.31 -12.36
CA ALA A 5 -11.48 -6.31 -12.85
C ALA A 5 -10.49 -6.71 -11.75
N TYR A 6 -10.61 -6.14 -10.54
CA TYR A 6 -9.81 -6.53 -9.37
C TYR A 6 -9.86 -8.05 -9.14
N LYS A 7 -11.08 -8.61 -9.02
CA LYS A 7 -11.28 -10.06 -8.82
C LYS A 7 -10.56 -10.89 -9.87
N LEU A 8 -10.72 -10.54 -11.15
CA LEU A 8 -10.15 -11.32 -12.24
C LEU A 8 -8.64 -11.10 -12.40
N PHE A 9 -8.12 -9.89 -12.19
CA PHE A 9 -6.68 -9.65 -12.18
C PHE A 9 -5.99 -10.42 -11.04
N CYS A 10 -6.53 -10.41 -9.84
CA CYS A 10 -5.98 -11.20 -8.73
C CYS A 10 -6.01 -12.72 -9.00
N ALA A 11 -7.03 -13.23 -9.70
CA ALA A 11 -7.20 -14.66 -9.93
C ALA A 11 -6.44 -15.18 -11.15
N ARG A 12 -6.28 -14.37 -12.21
CA ARG A 12 -5.85 -14.81 -13.55
C ARG A 12 -4.73 -13.95 -14.15
N GLY A 13 -4.29 -12.92 -13.44
CA GLY A 13 -3.26 -12.00 -13.90
C GLY A 13 -3.73 -11.04 -14.99
N TYR A 14 -2.78 -10.25 -15.51
CA TYR A 14 -3.07 -9.23 -16.52
C TYR A 14 -3.52 -9.80 -17.88
N SER A 15 -3.25 -11.07 -18.19
CA SER A 15 -3.66 -11.70 -19.46
C SER A 15 -5.16 -11.89 -19.63
N VAL A 16 -5.97 -11.77 -18.56
CA VAL A 16 -7.43 -11.93 -18.59
C VAL A 16 -8.07 -11.03 -19.66
N PRO A 17 -8.95 -11.56 -20.56
CA PRO A 17 -9.60 -10.76 -21.60
C PRO A 17 -10.57 -9.73 -21.02
N LEU A 18 -10.68 -8.55 -21.67
CA LEU A 18 -11.70 -7.54 -21.31
C LEU A 18 -13.14 -8.05 -21.45
N THR A 19 -13.37 -9.01 -22.35
CA THR A 19 -14.68 -9.69 -22.49
C THR A 19 -15.09 -10.42 -21.20
N ASP A 20 -14.15 -11.09 -20.54
CA ASP A 20 -14.41 -11.79 -19.28
C ASP A 20 -14.69 -10.80 -18.15
N ILE A 21 -13.93 -9.69 -18.12
CA ILE A 21 -14.14 -8.62 -17.13
C ILE A 21 -15.51 -7.96 -17.33
N ALA A 22 -15.91 -7.71 -18.58
CA ALA A 22 -17.21 -7.15 -18.90
C ALA A 22 -18.35 -8.09 -18.49
N ALA A 23 -18.21 -9.37 -18.78
CA ALA A 23 -19.17 -10.41 -18.36
C ALA A 23 -19.30 -10.48 -16.84
N GLU A 24 -18.19 -10.50 -16.10
CA GLU A 24 -18.16 -10.48 -14.64
C GLU A 24 -18.79 -9.20 -14.06
N ALA A 25 -18.60 -8.07 -14.75
CA ALA A 25 -19.17 -6.78 -14.34
C ALA A 25 -20.65 -6.59 -14.74
N GLY A 26 -21.21 -7.51 -15.54
CA GLY A 26 -22.56 -7.40 -16.07
C GLY A 26 -22.77 -6.24 -17.05
N VAL A 27 -21.73 -5.87 -17.83
CA VAL A 27 -21.79 -4.76 -18.80
C VAL A 27 -21.31 -5.22 -20.19
N ALA A 28 -21.63 -4.43 -21.21
CA ALA A 28 -21.06 -4.66 -22.54
C ALA A 28 -19.56 -4.29 -22.57
N VAL A 29 -18.76 -4.99 -23.39
CA VAL A 29 -17.32 -4.71 -23.55
C VAL A 29 -17.07 -3.27 -24.01
N GLN A 30 -17.94 -2.74 -24.87
CA GLN A 30 -17.90 -1.35 -25.31
C GLN A 30 -17.99 -0.36 -24.16
N THR A 31 -18.73 -0.69 -23.10
CA THR A 31 -18.85 0.15 -21.89
C THR A 31 -17.50 0.25 -21.16
N LEU A 32 -16.74 -0.86 -21.08
CA LEU A 32 -15.39 -0.82 -20.53
C LEU A 32 -14.46 0.06 -21.35
N TYR A 33 -14.48 -0.11 -22.69
CA TYR A 33 -13.66 0.74 -23.57
C TYR A 33 -14.05 2.21 -23.53
N PHE A 34 -15.33 2.52 -23.43
CA PHE A 34 -15.80 3.90 -23.30
C PHE A 34 -15.33 4.54 -21.97
N THR A 35 -15.32 3.77 -20.88
CA THR A 35 -14.96 4.27 -19.55
C THR A 35 -13.46 4.38 -19.33
N PHE A 36 -12.71 3.36 -19.74
CA PHE A 36 -11.28 3.24 -19.39
C PHE A 36 -10.35 3.38 -20.59
N HIS A 37 -10.86 3.34 -21.82
CA HIS A 37 -10.13 3.42 -23.09
C HIS A 37 -9.13 2.28 -23.32
N THR A 38 -8.33 1.93 -22.31
CA THR A 38 -7.31 0.87 -22.39
C THR A 38 -7.41 -0.08 -21.19
N LYS A 39 -6.85 -1.28 -21.34
CA LYS A 39 -6.78 -2.26 -20.26
C LYS A 39 -5.84 -1.82 -19.13
N ILE A 40 -4.75 -1.12 -19.48
CA ILE A 40 -3.82 -0.60 -18.47
C ILE A 40 -4.47 0.53 -17.65
N ALA A 41 -5.30 1.38 -18.26
CA ALA A 41 -6.06 2.40 -17.51
C ALA A 41 -7.08 1.76 -16.54
N LEU A 42 -7.70 0.63 -16.93
CA LEU A 42 -8.54 -0.14 -16.02
C LEU A 42 -7.72 -0.74 -14.86
N LEU A 43 -6.54 -1.30 -15.14
CA LEU A 43 -5.65 -1.82 -14.10
C LEU A 43 -5.14 -0.70 -13.18
N SER A 44 -4.84 0.49 -13.72
CA SER A 44 -4.50 1.68 -12.93
C SER A 44 -5.61 2.05 -11.95
N ALA A 45 -6.87 2.11 -12.42
CA ALA A 45 -8.02 2.38 -11.57
C ALA A 45 -8.24 1.30 -10.50
N VAL A 46 -7.94 0.04 -10.83
CA VAL A 46 -7.97 -1.08 -9.87
C VAL A 46 -6.91 -0.89 -8.78
N LEU A 47 -5.67 -0.59 -9.15
CA LEU A 47 -4.57 -0.37 -8.22
C LEU A 47 -4.83 0.86 -7.34
N GLU A 48 -5.28 1.96 -7.91
CA GLU A 48 -5.68 3.17 -7.19
C GLU A 48 -6.78 2.87 -6.16
N THR A 49 -7.84 2.17 -6.56
CA THR A 49 -8.91 1.76 -5.64
C THR A 49 -8.38 0.82 -4.54
N ALA A 50 -7.42 -0.06 -4.85
CA ALA A 50 -6.82 -0.93 -3.84
C ALA A 50 -5.99 -0.14 -2.81
N VAL A 51 -5.27 0.89 -3.23
CA VAL A 51 -4.50 1.78 -2.35
C VAL A 51 -5.42 2.71 -1.56
N LEU A 52 -6.29 3.43 -2.25
CA LEU A 52 -7.14 4.43 -1.61
C LEU A 52 -8.30 3.81 -0.82
N GLY A 53 -8.93 2.78 -1.34
CA GLY A 53 -10.21 2.26 -0.87
C GLY A 53 -11.37 2.78 -1.72
N GLU A 54 -12.49 2.10 -1.66
CA GLU A 54 -13.67 2.44 -2.45
C GLU A 54 -14.25 3.80 -2.01
N GLY A 55 -14.42 4.71 -2.97
CA GLY A 55 -14.98 6.05 -2.74
C GLY A 55 -14.04 7.06 -2.07
N GLU A 56 -12.81 6.68 -1.73
CA GLU A 56 -11.82 7.60 -1.19
C GLU A 56 -10.95 8.18 -2.32
N THR A 57 -10.69 9.47 -2.27
CA THR A 57 -9.89 10.20 -3.27
C THR A 57 -8.62 10.82 -2.70
N ARG A 58 -8.52 10.93 -1.36
CA ARG A 58 -7.34 11.49 -0.69
C ARG A 58 -6.22 10.47 -0.62
N ALA A 59 -5.00 10.91 -0.89
CA ALA A 59 -3.81 10.10 -0.67
C ALA A 59 -3.73 9.62 0.80
N PRO A 60 -3.09 8.47 1.08
CA PRO A 60 -3.01 7.96 2.46
C PRO A 60 -2.49 8.98 3.47
N HIS A 61 -1.47 9.77 3.10
CA HIS A 61 -0.87 10.81 3.97
C HIS A 61 -1.65 12.14 4.01
N GLU A 62 -2.85 12.21 3.41
CA GLU A 62 -3.78 13.34 3.51
C GLU A 62 -4.99 13.02 4.39
N ARG A 63 -5.00 11.85 5.06
CA ARG A 63 -6.12 11.36 5.87
C ARG A 63 -5.93 11.69 7.34
N GLU A 64 -7.00 11.52 8.11
CA GLU A 64 -7.07 11.83 9.53
C GLU A 64 -5.93 11.22 10.36
N TRP A 65 -5.52 9.99 10.09
CA TRP A 65 -4.39 9.36 10.79
C TRP A 65 -3.07 10.15 10.65
N PHE A 66 -2.89 10.87 9.55
CA PHE A 66 -1.69 11.70 9.36
C PHE A 66 -1.77 12.98 10.18
N ASP A 67 -2.96 13.56 10.36
CA ASP A 67 -3.17 14.67 11.28
C ASP A 67 -2.97 14.24 12.74
N GLU A 68 -3.43 13.05 13.12
CA GLU A 68 -3.15 12.43 14.42
C GLU A 68 -1.65 12.19 14.61
N LEU A 69 -0.95 11.67 13.60
CA LEU A 69 0.50 11.50 13.63
C LEU A 69 1.22 12.85 13.85
N LYS A 70 0.81 13.90 13.14
CA LYS A 70 1.40 15.24 13.32
C LYS A 70 1.18 15.79 14.72
N ALA A 71 0.00 15.60 15.28
CA ALA A 71 -0.39 16.09 16.60
C ALA A 71 0.28 15.32 17.77
N GLU A 72 0.60 14.03 17.58
CA GLU A 72 1.20 13.18 18.62
C GLU A 72 2.67 13.55 18.85
N PRO A 73 3.07 14.01 20.04
CA PRO A 73 4.46 14.41 20.29
C PRO A 73 5.44 13.22 20.45
N ASP A 74 4.95 12.05 20.87
CA ASP A 74 5.75 10.84 21.02
C ASP A 74 5.91 10.14 19.66
N PRO A 75 7.14 10.06 19.08
CA PRO A 75 7.35 9.46 17.78
C PRO A 75 6.94 7.98 17.71
N ARG A 76 7.04 7.25 18.82
CA ARG A 76 6.64 5.85 18.90
C ARG A 76 5.13 5.66 18.82
N LYS A 77 4.37 6.60 19.42
CA LYS A 77 2.91 6.63 19.31
C LYS A 77 2.47 7.15 17.95
N ALA A 78 3.18 8.14 17.40
CA ALA A 78 2.94 8.66 16.06
C ALA A 78 3.06 7.55 14.98
N LEU A 79 4.05 6.66 15.08
CA LEU A 79 4.15 5.47 14.22
C LEU A 79 2.92 4.55 14.31
N ARG A 80 2.30 4.45 15.47
CA ARG A 80 1.09 3.63 15.65
C ARG A 80 -0.07 4.19 14.84
N HIS A 81 -0.27 5.52 14.83
CA HIS A 81 -1.30 6.15 13.97
C HIS A 81 -1.07 5.83 12.50
N MET A 82 0.19 5.89 12.02
CA MET A 82 0.54 5.48 10.66
C MET A 82 0.17 4.02 10.38
N VAL A 83 0.58 3.08 11.24
CA VAL A 83 0.30 1.65 11.04
C VAL A 83 -1.21 1.39 11.02
N ASP A 84 -1.96 1.98 11.96
CA ASP A 84 -3.41 1.83 12.05
C ASP A 84 -4.13 2.45 10.84
N GLY A 85 -3.68 3.60 10.36
CA GLY A 85 -4.26 4.30 9.22
C GLY A 85 -3.96 3.64 7.87
N THR A 86 -2.84 2.93 7.76
CA THR A 86 -2.43 2.30 6.49
C THR A 86 -2.68 0.79 6.43
N ARG A 87 -2.94 0.12 7.56
CA ARG A 87 -3.09 -1.34 7.63
C ARG A 87 -4.08 -1.94 6.63
N ALA A 88 -5.14 -1.19 6.28
CA ALA A 88 -6.18 -1.66 5.37
C ALA A 88 -5.74 -1.67 3.88
N ILE A 89 -4.60 -1.06 3.55
CA ILE A 89 -4.06 -1.01 2.19
C ILE A 89 -3.52 -2.38 1.79
N TYR A 90 -2.76 -3.03 2.66
CA TYR A 90 -2.02 -4.27 2.35
C TYR A 90 -2.92 -5.44 1.92
N PRO A 91 -4.06 -5.74 2.61
CA PRO A 91 -4.97 -6.79 2.18
C PRO A 91 -5.56 -6.57 0.78
N ARG A 92 -5.64 -5.31 0.33
CA ARG A 92 -6.19 -4.96 -0.98
C ARG A 92 -5.12 -4.94 -2.08
N VAL A 93 -3.91 -4.46 -1.78
CA VAL A 93 -2.81 -4.35 -2.76
C VAL A 93 -2.08 -5.67 -2.95
N ALA A 94 -1.82 -6.39 -1.87
CA ALA A 94 -1.03 -7.61 -1.90
C ALA A 94 -1.53 -8.68 -2.90
N PRO A 95 -2.84 -8.93 -3.09
CA PRO A 95 -3.32 -9.87 -4.09
C PRO A 95 -3.01 -9.49 -5.55
N LEU A 96 -2.70 -8.22 -5.82
CA LEU A 96 -2.34 -7.73 -7.16
C LEU A 96 -0.85 -7.94 -7.51
N LEU A 97 0.01 -8.30 -6.55
CA LEU A 97 1.46 -8.38 -6.76
C LEU A 97 1.84 -9.30 -7.91
N ASP A 98 1.22 -10.48 -8.02
CA ASP A 98 1.52 -11.43 -9.10
C ASP A 98 1.16 -10.83 -10.46
N THR A 99 0.04 -10.11 -10.55
CA THR A 99 -0.37 -9.38 -11.76
C THR A 99 0.64 -8.30 -12.14
N MET A 100 1.11 -7.53 -11.15
CA MET A 100 2.07 -6.45 -11.37
C MET A 100 3.45 -7.00 -11.78
N ARG A 101 3.89 -8.12 -11.21
CA ARG A 101 5.20 -8.71 -11.49
C ARG A 101 5.28 -9.48 -12.80
N SER A 102 4.20 -10.17 -13.16
CA SER A 102 4.13 -10.97 -14.39
C SER A 102 3.63 -10.20 -15.62
N GLY A 103 3.26 -8.93 -15.44
CA GLY A 103 2.77 -8.08 -16.52
C GLY A 103 3.87 -7.65 -17.51
N ASP A 104 3.43 -7.12 -18.65
CA ASP A 104 4.30 -6.53 -19.66
C ASP A 104 4.94 -5.20 -19.20
N GLU A 105 5.67 -4.53 -20.10
CA GLU A 105 6.38 -3.29 -19.78
C GLU A 105 5.44 -2.16 -19.33
N GLU A 106 4.20 -2.08 -19.87
CA GLU A 106 3.21 -1.08 -19.41
C GLU A 106 2.78 -1.34 -17.96
N VAL A 107 2.55 -2.60 -17.59
CA VAL A 107 2.21 -2.99 -16.22
C VAL A 107 3.38 -2.73 -15.27
N GLN A 108 4.61 -3.04 -15.70
CA GLN A 108 5.81 -2.75 -14.92
C GLN A 108 6.02 -1.23 -14.72
N ALA A 109 5.71 -0.42 -15.74
CA ALA A 109 5.78 1.04 -15.61
C ALA A 109 4.73 1.58 -14.63
N LEU A 110 3.49 1.07 -14.69
CA LEU A 110 2.44 1.40 -13.72
C LEU A 110 2.87 1.04 -12.29
N TRP A 111 3.46 -0.14 -12.10
CA TRP A 111 3.94 -0.55 -10.79
C TRP A 111 5.06 0.35 -10.27
N ARG A 112 6.08 0.64 -11.10
CA ARG A 112 7.16 1.58 -10.71
C ARG A 112 6.61 2.94 -10.29
N HIS A 113 5.66 3.50 -11.04
CA HIS A 113 5.03 4.76 -10.68
C HIS A 113 4.31 4.68 -9.31
N SER A 114 3.58 3.59 -9.04
CA SER A 114 2.95 3.38 -7.73
C SER A 114 3.97 3.30 -6.59
N GLU A 115 5.12 2.66 -6.83
CA GLU A 115 6.21 2.59 -5.85
C GLU A 115 6.86 3.98 -5.59
N GLU A 116 7.03 4.81 -6.64
CA GLU A 116 7.49 6.19 -6.49
C GLU A 116 6.56 7.01 -5.60
N LEU A 117 5.24 6.92 -5.82
CA LEU A 117 4.25 7.58 -4.97
C LEU A 117 4.30 7.08 -3.52
N ARG A 118 4.57 5.80 -3.32
CA ARG A 118 4.73 5.20 -1.99
C ARG A 118 5.98 5.73 -1.28
N VAL A 119 7.10 5.85 -2.01
CA VAL A 119 8.34 6.46 -1.50
C VAL A 119 8.09 7.90 -1.05
N ASP A 120 7.42 8.72 -1.86
CA ASP A 120 7.13 10.12 -1.55
C ASP A 120 6.19 10.25 -0.33
N GLY A 121 5.20 9.36 -0.22
CA GLY A 121 4.36 9.27 0.96
C GLY A 121 5.15 8.95 2.23
N TYR A 122 6.09 8.01 2.17
CA TYR A 122 6.93 7.68 3.34
C TYR A 122 7.95 8.77 3.67
N ARG A 123 8.51 9.49 2.68
CA ARG A 123 9.33 10.68 2.94
C ARG A 123 8.55 11.71 3.74
N THR A 124 7.31 11.99 3.35
CA THR A 124 6.43 12.91 4.07
C THR A 124 6.22 12.49 5.53
N VAL A 125 6.02 11.19 5.77
CA VAL A 125 5.88 10.64 7.13
C VAL A 125 7.18 10.75 7.92
N VAL A 126 8.32 10.38 7.33
CA VAL A 126 9.64 10.42 7.97
C VAL A 126 10.01 11.85 8.35
N ASP A 127 9.70 12.86 7.49
CA ASP A 127 9.93 14.26 7.79
C ASP A 127 9.14 14.74 9.03
N GLU A 128 7.92 14.26 9.21
CA GLU A 128 7.11 14.56 10.41
C GLU A 128 7.64 13.82 11.65
N LEU A 129 8.07 12.58 11.51
CA LEU A 129 8.64 11.79 12.61
C LEU A 129 9.96 12.39 13.09
N ALA A 130 10.83 12.88 12.19
CA ALA A 130 12.09 13.52 12.51
C ALA A 130 11.94 14.81 13.36
N LYS A 131 10.82 15.52 13.22
CA LYS A 131 10.50 16.70 14.04
C LYS A 131 10.20 16.36 15.50
N LYS A 132 9.85 15.11 15.81
CA LYS A 132 9.44 14.64 17.14
C LYS A 132 10.59 14.11 17.98
N GLY A 133 11.69 13.74 17.35
CA GLY A 133 12.89 13.25 18.04
C GLY A 133 13.86 12.60 17.05
N PRO A 134 15.11 12.43 17.44
CA PRO A 134 16.11 11.80 16.59
C PRO A 134 15.78 10.32 16.37
N PHE A 135 16.08 9.81 15.19
CA PHE A 135 16.17 8.38 14.96
C PHE A 135 17.36 7.80 15.76
N ARG A 136 17.42 6.46 15.84
CA ARG A 136 18.55 5.77 16.51
C ARG A 136 19.90 6.23 15.91
N ASP A 137 20.96 6.08 16.69
CA ASP A 137 22.32 6.45 16.27
C ASP A 137 22.69 5.82 14.92
N GLY A 138 23.22 6.66 14.03
CA GLY A 138 23.66 6.26 12.69
C GLY A 138 22.56 6.17 11.63
N MET A 139 21.29 6.42 11.97
CA MET A 139 20.17 6.38 11.01
C MET A 139 19.82 7.79 10.53
N ASP A 140 19.88 8.00 9.23
CA ASP A 140 19.37 9.20 8.59
C ASP A 140 17.92 9.04 8.07
N ALA A 141 17.38 10.14 7.52
CA ALA A 141 16.01 10.14 7.00
C ALA A 141 15.83 9.21 5.77
N ALA A 142 16.86 9.04 4.95
CA ALA A 142 16.78 8.15 3.78
C ALA A 142 16.73 6.69 4.22
N GLU A 143 17.57 6.28 5.16
CA GLU A 143 17.51 4.95 5.77
C GLU A 143 16.18 4.70 6.48
N ALA A 144 15.61 5.69 7.16
CA ALA A 144 14.29 5.57 7.78
C ALA A 144 13.19 5.30 6.74
N VAL A 145 13.23 5.95 5.57
CA VAL A 145 12.33 5.65 4.43
C VAL A 145 12.53 4.21 3.95
N ASP A 146 13.76 3.74 3.80
CA ASP A 146 14.07 2.37 3.35
C ASP A 146 13.56 1.32 4.34
N VAL A 147 13.63 1.59 5.64
CA VAL A 147 13.04 0.75 6.70
C VAL A 147 11.52 0.66 6.54
N LEU A 148 10.84 1.80 6.32
CA LEU A 148 9.39 1.80 6.08
C LEU A 148 9.04 1.04 4.81
N LEU A 149 9.75 1.27 3.70
CA LEU A 149 9.54 0.59 2.42
C LEU A 149 9.67 -0.93 2.54
N THR A 150 10.67 -1.37 3.29
CA THR A 150 10.95 -2.81 3.48
C THR A 150 9.88 -3.46 4.37
N LEU A 151 9.66 -2.93 5.56
CA LEU A 151 8.81 -3.55 6.57
C LEU A 151 7.31 -3.42 6.26
N LEU A 152 6.91 -2.31 5.67
CA LEU A 152 5.53 -2.04 5.23
C LEU A 152 5.33 -2.40 3.74
N SER A 153 6.03 -3.42 3.24
CA SER A 153 5.81 -3.89 1.88
C SER A 153 4.62 -4.85 1.80
N PRO A 154 3.89 -4.86 0.66
CA PRO A 154 2.86 -5.86 0.41
C PRO A 154 3.39 -7.29 0.44
N ASP A 155 4.68 -7.50 0.12
CA ASP A 155 5.37 -8.79 0.21
C ASP A 155 5.48 -9.32 1.62
N VAL A 156 5.96 -8.48 2.55
CA VAL A 156 6.05 -8.84 3.97
C VAL A 156 4.66 -9.14 4.52
N TYR A 157 3.65 -8.38 4.09
CA TYR A 157 2.27 -8.66 4.47
C TYR A 157 1.81 -10.03 3.94
N LEU A 158 2.01 -10.35 2.65
CA LEU A 158 1.64 -11.65 2.09
C LEU A 158 2.33 -12.81 2.81
N LEU A 159 3.65 -12.72 3.00
CA LEU A 159 4.42 -13.74 3.69
C LEU A 159 3.83 -14.02 5.09
N LEU A 160 3.54 -12.99 5.86
CA LEU A 160 3.08 -13.16 7.24
C LEU A 160 1.59 -13.52 7.31
N ALA A 161 0.73 -12.81 6.59
CA ALA A 161 -0.72 -13.00 6.67
C ALA A 161 -1.19 -14.23 5.89
N LYS A 162 -0.73 -14.40 4.63
CA LYS A 162 -1.18 -15.47 3.75
C LYS A 162 -0.41 -16.77 4.00
N ASP A 163 0.93 -16.72 3.91
CA ASP A 163 1.74 -17.94 3.92
C ASP A 163 1.98 -18.46 5.35
N ARG A 164 2.08 -17.58 6.33
CA ARG A 164 2.28 -17.91 7.74
C ARG A 164 1.01 -17.89 8.58
N GLY A 165 -0.13 -17.47 8.02
CA GLY A 165 -1.44 -17.48 8.68
C GLY A 165 -1.59 -16.50 9.84
N TRP A 166 -0.87 -15.38 9.83
CA TRP A 166 -1.00 -14.40 10.88
C TRP A 166 -2.34 -13.65 10.79
N SER A 167 -2.97 -13.43 11.95
CA SER A 167 -4.12 -12.52 11.99
C SER A 167 -3.68 -11.06 11.74
N ALA A 168 -4.62 -10.24 11.26
CA ALA A 168 -4.39 -8.81 11.06
C ALA A 168 -3.90 -8.11 12.34
N GLU A 169 -4.42 -8.50 13.50
CA GLU A 169 -4.01 -7.94 14.79
C GLU A 169 -2.59 -8.35 15.17
N ARG A 170 -2.21 -9.63 14.96
CA ARG A 170 -0.84 -10.09 15.18
C ARG A 170 0.15 -9.36 14.28
N TRP A 171 -0.19 -9.18 13.00
CA TRP A 171 0.63 -8.42 12.05
C TRP A 171 0.77 -6.96 12.53
N ARG A 172 -0.32 -6.31 12.91
CA ARG A 172 -0.34 -4.93 13.41
C ARG A 172 0.58 -4.73 14.61
N GLN A 173 0.47 -5.58 15.61
CA GLN A 173 1.31 -5.51 16.82
C GLN A 173 2.79 -5.70 16.48
N TRP A 174 3.10 -6.71 15.70
CA TRP A 174 4.46 -7.01 15.30
C TRP A 174 5.07 -5.86 14.49
N ILE A 175 4.39 -5.37 13.46
CA ILE A 175 4.93 -4.31 12.60
C ILE A 175 5.14 -3.01 13.35
N THR A 176 4.22 -2.66 14.28
CA THR A 176 4.35 -1.46 15.12
C THR A 176 5.60 -1.56 16.00
N THR A 177 5.79 -2.69 16.68
CA THR A 177 6.97 -2.91 17.54
C THR A 177 8.25 -2.89 16.72
N THR A 178 8.29 -3.66 15.61
CA THR A 178 9.48 -3.78 14.76
C THR A 178 9.90 -2.44 14.16
N LEU A 179 8.95 -1.65 13.65
CA LEU A 179 9.23 -0.31 13.14
C LEU A 179 9.74 0.62 14.23
N THR A 180 9.12 0.59 15.40
CA THR A 180 9.52 1.41 16.53
C THR A 180 10.96 1.11 16.96
N GLU A 181 11.30 -0.17 17.09
CA GLU A 181 12.66 -0.60 17.46
C GLU A 181 13.67 -0.33 16.35
N ALA A 182 13.28 -0.53 15.08
CA ALA A 182 14.14 -0.26 13.94
C ALA A 182 14.49 1.23 13.80
N LEU A 183 13.53 2.13 14.05
CA LEU A 183 13.73 3.58 13.88
C LEU A 183 14.30 4.26 15.12
N TYR A 184 13.93 3.83 16.31
CA TYR A 184 14.27 4.53 17.57
C TYR A 184 15.06 3.68 18.57
N GLY A 185 15.42 2.45 18.20
CA GLY A 185 16.05 1.49 19.09
C GLY A 185 15.07 0.88 20.11
N PRO A 186 15.52 -0.11 20.89
CA PRO A 186 14.71 -0.73 21.93
C PRO A 186 14.23 0.33 22.92
N GLY A 187 12.94 0.27 23.26
CA GLY A 187 12.38 1.15 24.29
C GLY A 187 13.10 0.97 25.61
N ALA A 188 13.31 2.06 26.34
CA ALA A 188 13.60 1.93 27.77
C ALA A 188 12.45 1.16 28.44
N PRO A 189 12.74 0.24 29.37
CA PRO A 189 11.74 -0.53 30.08
C PRO A 189 10.74 0.33 30.83
#